data_a0e2ac4b7217a2f7703dd0e670cbbdfe
#
_entry.id   a0e2ac4b7217a2f7703dd0e670cbbdfe
#
_cell.length_a   1.000
_cell.length_b   1.000
_cell.length_c   1.000
_cell.angle_alpha   90.00
_cell.angle_beta   90.00
_cell.angle_gamma   90.00
#
_symmetry.space_group_name_H-M   'P 1'
#
loop_
_entity.id
_entity.type
_entity.pdbx_description
1 polymer ?
#
loop_
_entity_poly.entity_id
_entity_poly.type
_entity_poly.pdbx_seq_one_letter_code
_entity_poly.pdbx_strand_id
1 'polypeptide(L)'
;PFPPDNPKRMLSLRKDAADFLKKNAGKQPFFMMVSHYAPHIPFMCTREAFERTKKRWIEAGLDTKGLDELTDDPIVNPKGEANKKITYAAMVEEMDLTLVDVLDALEQTGELQNTYIIFTSDNGGGYAENRKVDGGIRRFNGPLQEGKRSIFEGGIRVPTVISGPGIKAGSQCDVPIVQWDFLPTFHDLSGSESSLPPNVDGGSLRLVFKKGNKGKVKRVAPGIIHHYTCHYHPPISSIIIGDYKLMRQLNSGEFLLFNLKTDYREEKNLAASMPEKVKEMDEICRSYIKKVKGGTAEQVRQAHHKLMDHFGQQSIDGYRKKLADLK
;
A
#
# COMPACT_ATOMS: atom_id res chain seq x y z
N PRO A 1 -2.17 8.10 -22.44
CA PRO A 1 -0.71 8.17 -22.37
C PRO A 1 -0.28 9.35 -21.51
N PHE A 2 0.83 9.21 -20.78
CA PHE A 2 1.41 10.30 -20.00
C PHE A 2 2.19 11.23 -20.95
N PRO A 3 2.15 12.57 -20.76
CA PRO A 3 2.95 13.47 -21.56
C PRO A 3 4.46 13.18 -21.39
N PRO A 4 5.25 13.30 -22.46
CA PRO A 4 6.69 13.05 -22.40
C PRO A 4 7.44 13.95 -21.39
N ASP A 5 7.06 15.21 -21.32
CA ASP A 5 7.60 16.22 -20.40
C ASP A 5 7.08 16.09 -18.95
N ASN A 6 6.12 15.20 -18.71
CA ASN A 6 5.52 15.00 -17.39
C ASN A 6 5.19 13.51 -17.16
N PRO A 7 6.20 12.63 -17.09
CA PRO A 7 6.02 11.20 -16.87
C PRO A 7 5.23 10.93 -15.61
N LYS A 8 4.21 10.07 -15.70
CA LYS A 8 3.32 9.74 -14.57
C LYS A 8 2.62 10.97 -13.95
N ARG A 9 2.65 12.11 -14.60
CA ARG A 9 2.16 13.40 -14.09
C ARG A 9 2.82 13.83 -12.76
N MET A 10 4.03 13.34 -12.47
CA MET A 10 4.72 13.63 -11.22
C MET A 10 5.01 15.12 -11.06
N LEU A 11 5.50 15.77 -12.12
CA LEU A 11 5.82 17.19 -12.08
C LEU A 11 4.57 18.09 -11.91
N SER A 12 3.46 17.77 -12.60
CA SER A 12 2.21 18.53 -12.42
C SER A 12 1.60 18.30 -11.04
N LEU A 13 1.58 17.07 -10.52
CA LEU A 13 1.08 16.80 -9.17
C LEU A 13 1.85 17.58 -8.11
N ARG A 14 3.17 17.62 -8.24
CA ARG A 14 4.07 18.36 -7.38
C ARG A 14 3.72 19.86 -7.38
N LYS A 15 3.60 20.45 -8.58
CA LYS A 15 3.21 21.85 -8.76
C LYS A 15 1.82 22.14 -8.23
N ASP A 16 0.82 21.31 -8.61
CA ASP A 16 -0.59 21.51 -8.26
C ASP A 16 -0.79 21.42 -6.73
N ALA A 17 -0.08 20.52 -6.04
CA ALA A 17 -0.11 20.40 -4.59
C ALA A 17 0.43 21.66 -3.90
N ALA A 18 1.60 22.14 -4.33
CA ALA A 18 2.21 23.35 -3.78
C ALA A 18 1.35 24.60 -4.04
N ASP A 19 0.79 24.75 -5.25
CA ASP A 19 -0.06 25.86 -5.62
C ASP A 19 -1.38 25.86 -4.82
N PHE A 20 -1.98 24.68 -4.62
CA PHE A 20 -3.16 24.54 -3.78
C PHE A 20 -2.91 25.05 -2.36
N LEU A 21 -1.79 24.65 -1.74
CA LEU A 21 -1.42 25.07 -0.39
C LEU A 21 -1.18 26.58 -0.32
N LYS A 22 -0.38 27.15 -1.22
CA LYS A 22 -0.14 28.60 -1.28
C LYS A 22 -1.42 29.42 -1.44
N LYS A 23 -2.43 28.86 -2.13
CA LYS A 23 -3.73 29.51 -2.33
C LYS A 23 -4.63 29.43 -1.10
N ASN A 24 -4.64 28.31 -0.37
CA ASN A 24 -5.68 27.99 0.62
C ASN A 24 -5.17 27.96 2.06
N ALA A 25 -3.93 27.52 2.32
CA ALA A 25 -3.39 27.42 3.66
C ALA A 25 -3.36 28.79 4.38
N GLY A 26 -3.64 28.80 5.67
CA GLY A 26 -3.77 30.01 6.46
C GLY A 26 -5.04 30.84 6.23
N LYS A 27 -5.90 30.47 5.27
CA LYS A 27 -7.14 31.18 4.96
C LYS A 27 -8.39 30.43 5.41
N GLN A 28 -8.36 29.12 5.33
CA GLN A 28 -9.45 28.22 5.71
C GLN A 28 -8.90 26.81 5.98
N PRO A 29 -9.62 26.00 6.77
CA PRO A 29 -9.30 24.57 6.89
C PRO A 29 -9.34 23.89 5.52
N PHE A 30 -8.42 22.97 5.29
CA PHE A 30 -8.36 22.22 4.03
C PHE A 30 -8.12 20.73 4.27
N PHE A 31 -8.52 19.94 3.29
CA PHE A 31 -8.13 18.55 3.11
C PHE A 31 -7.51 18.40 1.72
N MET A 32 -6.34 17.82 1.65
CA MET A 32 -5.64 17.54 0.40
C MET A 32 -5.14 16.10 0.39
N MET A 33 -5.39 15.40 -0.69
CA MET A 33 -4.83 14.09 -0.95
C MET A 33 -4.01 14.15 -2.24
N VAL A 34 -2.71 13.86 -2.15
CA VAL A 34 -1.81 13.75 -3.29
C VAL A 34 -1.58 12.28 -3.59
N SER A 35 -2.15 11.80 -4.69
CA SER A 35 -2.13 10.40 -5.07
C SER A 35 -1.26 10.20 -6.30
N HIS A 36 -0.06 9.67 -6.09
CA HIS A 36 0.87 9.34 -7.17
C HIS A 36 0.52 8.04 -7.87
N TYR A 37 0.63 8.01 -9.18
CA TYR A 37 0.64 6.77 -9.95
C TYR A 37 2.02 6.06 -9.88
N ALA A 38 3.09 6.81 -9.67
CA ALA A 38 4.41 6.28 -9.37
C ALA A 38 4.42 5.55 -8.00
N PRO A 39 5.24 4.50 -7.83
CA PRO A 39 6.15 3.90 -8.78
C PRO A 39 5.57 2.71 -9.57
N HIS A 40 4.25 2.65 -9.80
CA HIS A 40 3.58 1.58 -10.55
C HIS A 40 4.12 1.50 -12.00
N ILE A 41 4.05 0.32 -12.60
CA ILE A 41 4.39 0.12 -14.01
C ILE A 41 3.45 0.92 -14.95
N PRO A 42 3.91 1.30 -16.17
CA PRO A 42 5.26 1.19 -16.70
C PRO A 42 6.26 2.03 -15.91
N PHE A 43 7.51 1.57 -15.72
CA PHE A 43 8.54 2.41 -15.11
C PHE A 43 8.88 3.55 -16.06
N MET A 44 8.79 4.80 -15.57
CA MET A 44 8.85 5.96 -16.43
C MET A 44 9.34 7.19 -15.65
N CYS A 45 10.42 7.80 -16.10
CA CYS A 45 10.95 9.02 -15.50
C CYS A 45 11.53 9.95 -16.58
N THR A 46 11.79 11.20 -16.24
CA THR A 46 12.54 12.10 -17.09
C THR A 46 14.00 11.66 -17.20
N ARG A 47 14.67 12.03 -18.27
CA ARG A 47 16.12 11.83 -18.40
C ARG A 47 16.88 12.50 -17.24
N GLU A 48 16.50 13.71 -16.88
CA GLU A 48 17.11 14.44 -15.77
C GLU A 48 17.05 13.64 -14.45
N ALA A 49 15.86 13.13 -14.09
CA ALA A 49 15.70 12.31 -12.90
C ALA A 49 16.53 11.03 -12.98
N PHE A 50 16.58 10.38 -14.15
CA PHE A 50 17.38 9.19 -14.36
C PHE A 50 18.87 9.46 -14.14
N GLU A 51 19.44 10.48 -14.81
CA GLU A 51 20.87 10.78 -14.72
C GLU A 51 21.26 11.24 -13.31
N ARG A 52 20.43 12.02 -12.64
CA ARG A 52 20.61 12.40 -11.23
C ARG A 52 20.66 11.17 -10.30
N THR A 53 19.75 10.23 -10.48
CA THR A 53 19.69 9.00 -9.69
C THR A 53 20.83 8.04 -10.05
N LYS A 54 21.16 7.91 -11.34
CA LYS A 54 22.27 7.10 -11.86
C LYS A 54 23.61 7.54 -11.24
N LYS A 55 23.85 8.84 -11.17
CA LYS A 55 25.07 9.37 -10.54
C LYS A 55 25.19 8.88 -9.09
N ARG A 56 24.14 9.06 -8.29
CA ARG A 56 24.12 8.59 -6.88
C ARG A 56 24.22 7.08 -6.75
N TRP A 57 23.60 6.34 -7.69
CA TRP A 57 23.68 4.88 -7.74
C TRP A 57 25.11 4.38 -7.89
N ILE A 58 25.88 5.01 -8.80
CA ILE A 58 27.29 4.69 -9.05
C ILE A 58 28.16 5.12 -7.86
N GLU A 59 27.96 6.32 -7.33
CA GLU A 59 28.67 6.83 -6.15
C GLU A 59 28.46 5.97 -4.91
N ALA A 60 27.31 5.34 -4.76
CA ALA A 60 27.00 4.39 -3.70
C ALA A 60 27.56 2.97 -3.94
N GLY A 61 28.28 2.74 -5.03
CA GLY A 61 28.89 1.44 -5.35
C GLY A 61 27.85 0.33 -5.64
N LEU A 62 26.64 0.68 -6.07
CA LEU A 62 25.59 -0.28 -6.36
C LEU A 62 25.81 -1.01 -7.70
N ASP A 63 25.20 -2.18 -7.84
CA ASP A 63 25.34 -3.03 -9.03
C ASP A 63 24.93 -2.31 -10.33
N THR A 64 25.86 -2.23 -11.26
CA THR A 64 25.72 -1.60 -12.57
C THR A 64 25.53 -2.58 -13.72
N LYS A 65 25.31 -3.86 -13.45
CA LYS A 65 25.08 -4.87 -14.48
C LYS A 65 23.85 -4.52 -15.33
N GLY A 66 24.05 -4.39 -16.64
CA GLY A 66 23.01 -3.97 -17.58
C GLY A 66 22.70 -2.46 -17.49
N LEU A 67 23.70 -1.68 -17.11
CA LEU A 67 23.67 -0.23 -17.24
C LEU A 67 24.11 0.13 -18.66
N ASP A 68 23.15 0.45 -19.49
CA ASP A 68 23.35 0.87 -20.88
C ASP A 68 23.08 2.38 -21.00
N GLU A 69 23.63 3.00 -22.02
CA GLU A 69 23.24 4.37 -22.37
C GLU A 69 21.81 4.39 -22.89
N LEU A 70 21.02 5.29 -22.32
CA LEU A 70 19.65 5.53 -22.74
C LEU A 70 19.56 6.88 -23.44
N THR A 71 18.95 6.91 -24.61
CA THR A 71 18.80 8.13 -25.43
C THR A 71 17.39 8.71 -25.39
N ASP A 72 16.41 7.93 -24.92
CA ASP A 72 15.01 8.35 -24.90
C ASP A 72 14.72 9.37 -23.78
N ASP A 73 13.75 10.26 -24.03
CA ASP A 73 13.16 11.13 -23.01
C ASP A 73 11.66 11.27 -23.29
N PRO A 74 10.78 10.82 -22.40
CA PRO A 74 11.09 10.19 -21.11
C PRO A 74 11.64 8.77 -21.27
N ILE A 75 12.36 8.32 -20.25
CA ILE A 75 12.80 6.93 -20.17
C ILE A 75 11.63 6.05 -19.75
N VAL A 76 11.28 5.07 -20.59
CA VAL A 76 10.10 4.19 -20.38
C VAL A 76 10.52 2.73 -20.45
N ASN A 77 10.26 1.97 -19.37
CA ASN A 77 10.55 0.53 -19.27
C ASN A 77 11.91 0.12 -19.87
N PRO A 78 13.01 0.73 -19.44
CA PRO A 78 14.31 0.50 -20.06
C PRO A 78 14.72 -0.95 -19.97
N LYS A 79 15.51 -1.41 -20.92
CA LYS A 79 16.18 -2.71 -20.85
C LYS A 79 17.33 -2.66 -19.83
N GLY A 80 17.78 -3.82 -19.39
CA GLY A 80 18.88 -3.92 -18.41
C GLY A 80 18.40 -3.78 -16.96
N GLU A 81 19.02 -4.57 -16.08
CA GLU A 81 18.58 -4.62 -14.66
C GLU A 81 18.92 -3.32 -13.91
N ALA A 82 20.12 -2.77 -14.12
CA ALA A 82 20.51 -1.51 -13.48
C ALA A 82 19.63 -0.36 -13.96
N ASN A 83 19.37 -0.26 -15.28
CA ASN A 83 18.50 0.77 -15.83
C ASN A 83 17.09 0.74 -15.25
N LYS A 84 16.49 -0.46 -15.10
CA LYS A 84 15.16 -0.63 -14.46
C LYS A 84 15.15 -0.18 -13.01
N LYS A 85 16.19 -0.57 -12.25
CA LYS A 85 16.31 -0.21 -10.82
C LYS A 85 16.51 1.30 -10.66
N ILE A 86 17.34 1.91 -11.49
CA ILE A 86 17.59 3.36 -11.48
C ILE A 86 16.31 4.12 -11.86
N THR A 87 15.59 3.67 -12.91
CA THR A 87 14.31 4.29 -13.30
C THR A 87 13.27 4.19 -12.17
N TYR A 88 13.18 3.04 -11.50
CA TYR A 88 12.30 2.88 -10.34
C TYR A 88 12.70 3.82 -9.19
N ALA A 89 13.99 3.88 -8.87
CA ALA A 89 14.50 4.77 -7.83
C ALA A 89 14.29 6.25 -8.18
N ALA A 90 14.43 6.63 -9.45
CA ALA A 90 14.14 7.98 -9.93
C ALA A 90 12.65 8.34 -9.73
N MET A 91 11.74 7.40 -9.99
CA MET A 91 10.30 7.61 -9.72
C MET A 91 10.03 7.84 -8.22
N VAL A 92 10.68 7.06 -7.35
CA VAL A 92 10.54 7.22 -5.89
C VAL A 92 11.11 8.56 -5.43
N GLU A 93 12.23 8.99 -5.99
CA GLU A 93 12.82 10.30 -5.71
C GLU A 93 11.88 11.45 -6.11
N GLU A 94 11.25 11.37 -7.27
CA GLU A 94 10.29 12.40 -7.72
C GLU A 94 9.04 12.47 -6.80
N MET A 95 8.62 11.33 -6.22
CA MET A 95 7.58 11.33 -5.19
C MET A 95 8.05 12.02 -3.90
N ASP A 96 9.29 11.77 -3.47
CA ASP A 96 9.89 12.42 -2.30
C ASP A 96 10.00 13.93 -2.50
N LEU A 97 10.42 14.38 -3.68
CA LEU A 97 10.44 15.80 -4.02
C LEU A 97 9.06 16.46 -3.99
N THR A 98 7.99 15.71 -4.26
CA THR A 98 6.62 16.22 -4.06
C THR A 98 6.34 16.52 -2.59
N LEU A 99 6.78 15.65 -1.69
CA LEU A 99 6.64 15.89 -0.24
C LEU A 99 7.47 17.10 0.20
N VAL A 100 8.68 17.27 -0.34
CA VAL A 100 9.51 18.47 -0.07
C VAL A 100 8.75 19.74 -0.44
N ASP A 101 8.20 19.84 -1.64
CA ASP A 101 7.45 21.03 -2.07
C ASP A 101 6.18 21.30 -1.24
N VAL A 102 5.52 20.24 -0.78
CA VAL A 102 4.38 20.34 0.15
C VAL A 102 4.83 20.91 1.50
N LEU A 103 5.94 20.40 2.06
CA LEU A 103 6.48 20.90 3.33
C LEU A 103 6.93 22.36 3.21
N ASP A 104 7.65 22.71 2.15
CA ASP A 104 8.09 24.09 1.88
C ASP A 104 6.90 25.05 1.75
N ALA A 105 5.84 24.63 1.04
CA ALA A 105 4.65 25.45 0.89
C ALA A 105 3.92 25.66 2.22
N LEU A 106 3.85 24.64 3.07
CA LEU A 106 3.27 24.75 4.42
C LEU A 106 4.12 25.64 5.34
N GLU A 107 5.44 25.57 5.25
CA GLU A 107 6.34 26.45 6.01
C GLU A 107 6.20 27.90 5.55
N GLN A 108 6.19 28.16 4.25
CA GLN A 108 6.01 29.52 3.66
C GLN A 108 4.67 30.14 4.04
N THR A 109 3.64 29.34 4.24
CA THR A 109 2.29 29.82 4.65
C THR A 109 2.11 29.86 6.17
N GLY A 110 3.10 29.40 6.95
CA GLY A 110 3.04 29.33 8.42
C GLY A 110 2.17 28.21 8.98
N GLU A 111 1.70 27.29 8.12
CA GLU A 111 0.74 26.26 8.49
C GLU A 111 1.36 24.87 8.79
N LEU A 112 2.68 24.74 8.68
CA LEU A 112 3.35 23.44 8.88
C LEU A 112 3.07 22.86 10.29
N GLN A 113 3.06 23.70 11.32
CA GLN A 113 2.82 23.26 12.71
C GLN A 113 1.33 23.03 13.01
N ASN A 114 0.43 23.48 12.13
CA ASN A 114 -1.02 23.36 12.27
C ASN A 114 -1.62 22.30 11.29
N THR A 115 -0.79 21.55 10.60
CA THR A 115 -1.22 20.59 9.59
C THR A 115 -0.83 19.16 9.99
N TYR A 116 -1.79 18.23 9.92
CA TYR A 116 -1.48 16.80 9.96
C TYR A 116 -1.05 16.33 8.57
N ILE A 117 0.10 15.69 8.49
CA ILE A 117 0.67 15.15 7.26
C ILE A 117 0.78 13.63 7.42
N ILE A 118 0.19 12.89 6.49
CA ILE A 118 0.21 11.43 6.47
C ILE A 118 0.85 10.99 5.16
N PHE A 119 2.01 10.32 5.25
CA PHE A 119 2.64 9.64 4.14
C PHE A 119 2.41 8.13 4.27
N THR A 120 1.86 7.49 3.25
CA THR A 120 1.61 6.05 3.24
C THR A 120 1.54 5.52 1.81
N SER A 121 1.41 4.20 1.66
CA SER A 121 1.19 3.51 0.38
C SER A 121 -0.17 2.82 0.38
N ASP A 122 -0.72 2.58 -0.80
CA ASP A 122 -2.00 1.88 -1.00
C ASP A 122 -1.91 0.39 -0.71
N ASN A 123 -0.76 -0.23 -1.02
CA ASN A 123 -0.45 -1.65 -0.80
C ASN A 123 1.07 -1.87 -0.76
N GLY A 124 1.48 -3.06 -0.39
CA GLY A 124 2.88 -3.47 -0.47
C GLY A 124 3.41 -3.52 -1.90
N GLY A 125 4.71 -3.57 -2.04
CA GLY A 125 5.39 -3.61 -3.33
C GLY A 125 4.94 -4.78 -4.20
N GLY A 126 5.16 -4.67 -5.52
CA GLY A 126 4.75 -5.68 -6.48
C GLY A 126 5.24 -7.08 -6.10
N TYR A 127 4.38 -8.08 -6.26
CA TYR A 127 4.75 -9.48 -6.10
C TYR A 127 5.68 -9.86 -7.25
N ALA A 128 6.94 -10.13 -6.94
CA ALA A 128 7.80 -10.84 -7.87
C ALA A 128 7.44 -12.31 -7.75
N GLU A 129 6.74 -12.85 -8.74
CA GLU A 129 6.69 -14.29 -8.92
C GLU A 129 8.10 -14.85 -8.70
N ASN A 130 8.20 -15.91 -7.89
CA ASN A 130 9.41 -16.64 -7.51
C ASN A 130 10.50 -16.68 -8.60
N ARG A 131 11.05 -15.55 -8.98
CA ARG A 131 12.23 -15.50 -9.81
C ARG A 131 13.40 -15.91 -8.92
N LYS A 132 13.77 -17.17 -9.02
CA LYS A 132 15.10 -17.61 -8.55
C LYS A 132 16.12 -16.73 -9.26
N VAL A 133 16.73 -15.82 -8.54
CA VAL A 133 17.95 -15.15 -8.94
C VAL A 133 19.09 -15.81 -8.23
N ASP A 134 20.28 -15.78 -8.82
CA ASP A 134 21.48 -16.28 -8.18
C ASP A 134 21.57 -15.74 -6.76
N GLY A 135 21.41 -16.62 -5.76
CA GLY A 135 21.46 -16.26 -4.34
C GLY A 135 20.14 -16.24 -3.58
N GLY A 136 18.96 -16.59 -4.17
CA GLY A 136 17.71 -16.71 -3.41
C GLY A 136 16.45 -16.17 -4.08
N ILE A 137 15.37 -16.07 -3.30
CA ILE A 137 14.11 -15.51 -3.74
C ILE A 137 14.16 -13.99 -3.63
N ARG A 138 14.00 -13.25 -4.72
CA ARG A 138 13.83 -11.78 -4.68
C ARG A 138 12.54 -11.43 -3.96
N ARG A 139 12.67 -10.75 -2.83
CA ARG A 139 11.54 -10.15 -2.10
C ARG A 139 11.61 -8.64 -2.28
N PHE A 140 10.63 -8.04 -2.99
CA PHE A 140 10.55 -6.58 -3.14
C PHE A 140 10.14 -5.88 -1.83
N ASN A 141 9.57 -6.64 -0.89
CA ASN A 141 9.10 -6.13 0.39
C ASN A 141 10.07 -6.47 1.55
N GLY A 142 11.36 -6.52 1.25
CA GLY A 142 12.37 -6.88 2.25
C GLY A 142 12.14 -8.28 2.82
N PRO A 143 12.09 -8.45 4.16
CA PRO A 143 11.93 -9.76 4.78
C PRO A 143 10.47 -10.25 4.80
N LEU A 144 9.49 -9.43 4.41
CA LEU A 144 8.06 -9.76 4.47
C LEU A 144 7.68 -10.75 3.38
N GLN A 145 6.70 -11.61 3.68
CA GLN A 145 6.20 -12.56 2.70
C GLN A 145 5.32 -11.89 1.65
N GLU A 146 5.44 -12.35 0.43
CA GLU A 146 4.63 -11.96 -0.73
C GLU A 146 4.67 -10.44 -1.01
N GLY A 147 3.57 -9.86 -1.48
CA GLY A 147 3.47 -8.46 -1.88
C GLY A 147 2.08 -8.10 -2.36
N LYS A 148 1.97 -7.08 -3.19
CA LYS A 148 0.71 -6.62 -3.77
C LYS A 148 -0.18 -7.78 -4.21
N ARG A 149 -1.48 -7.70 -3.89
CA ARG A 149 -2.51 -8.73 -4.13
C ARG A 149 -2.53 -9.87 -3.13
N SER A 150 -1.72 -9.81 -2.09
CA SER A 150 -1.71 -10.78 -1.00
C SER A 150 -2.14 -10.13 0.31
N ILE A 151 -2.63 -10.95 1.24
CA ILE A 151 -2.91 -10.54 2.62
C ILE A 151 -1.82 -10.99 3.61
N PHE A 152 -0.70 -11.54 3.13
CA PHE A 152 0.53 -11.63 3.90
C PHE A 152 1.12 -10.24 4.15
N GLU A 153 1.99 -10.10 5.14
CA GLU A 153 2.51 -8.81 5.55
C GLU A 153 3.16 -8.04 4.40
N GLY A 154 3.82 -8.71 3.45
CA GLY A 154 4.38 -8.04 2.28
C GLY A 154 3.37 -7.35 1.37
N GLY A 155 2.10 -7.75 1.42
CA GLY A 155 1.02 -7.13 0.64
C GLY A 155 0.27 -6.04 1.39
N ILE A 156 0.22 -6.09 2.72
CA ILE A 156 -0.62 -5.20 3.53
C ILE A 156 0.16 -4.30 4.50
N ARG A 157 1.38 -4.66 4.90
CA ARG A 157 2.22 -3.81 5.75
C ARG A 157 2.95 -2.79 4.89
N VAL A 158 2.55 -1.54 5.01
CA VAL A 158 3.07 -0.43 4.22
C VAL A 158 3.79 0.59 5.10
N PRO A 159 4.79 1.32 4.57
CA PRO A 159 5.37 2.46 5.26
C PRO A 159 4.27 3.46 5.63
N THR A 160 4.30 3.94 6.86
CA THR A 160 3.38 5.00 7.29
C THR A 160 4.12 5.96 8.22
N VAL A 161 4.15 7.22 7.85
CA VAL A 161 4.72 8.31 8.65
C VAL A 161 3.65 9.36 8.86
N ILE A 162 3.47 9.78 10.10
CA ILE A 162 2.46 10.77 10.46
C ILE A 162 3.12 11.87 11.30
N SER A 163 2.93 13.12 10.90
CA SER A 163 3.32 14.27 11.67
C SER A 163 2.15 15.23 11.84
N GLY A 164 2.23 16.11 12.87
CA GLY A 164 1.20 17.11 13.10
C GLY A 164 1.02 17.45 14.58
N PRO A 165 0.05 18.31 14.89
CA PRO A 165 -0.19 18.79 16.25
C PRO A 165 -0.37 17.66 17.27
N GLY A 166 0.43 17.71 18.35
CA GLY A 166 0.36 16.74 19.44
C GLY A 166 1.04 15.40 19.18
N ILE A 167 1.66 15.19 18.01
CA ILE A 167 2.46 13.99 17.72
C ILE A 167 3.91 14.27 18.14
N LYS A 168 4.47 13.39 18.98
CA LYS A 168 5.85 13.50 19.42
C LYS A 168 6.82 13.23 18.28
N ALA A 169 7.67 14.18 17.95
CA ALA A 169 8.69 14.02 16.92
C ALA A 169 9.64 12.84 17.24
N GLY A 170 10.06 12.11 16.21
CA GLY A 170 10.96 10.97 16.32
C GLY A 170 10.37 9.76 17.07
N SER A 171 9.06 9.75 17.37
CA SER A 171 8.42 8.61 18.03
C SER A 171 8.12 7.48 17.04
N GLN A 172 8.16 6.25 17.55
CA GLN A 172 7.69 5.05 16.85
C GLN A 172 6.46 4.49 17.57
N CYS A 173 5.49 4.00 16.80
CA CYS A 173 4.26 3.44 17.32
C CYS A 173 3.94 2.11 16.62
N ASP A 174 3.68 1.08 17.43
CA ASP A 174 3.40 -0.30 16.96
C ASP A 174 1.91 -0.63 16.98
N VAL A 175 1.03 0.34 17.30
CA VAL A 175 -0.42 0.13 17.25
C VAL A 175 -0.84 -0.12 15.80
N PRO A 176 -1.45 -1.27 15.47
CA PRO A 176 -1.89 -1.55 14.11
C PRO A 176 -2.97 -0.56 13.65
N ILE A 177 -2.71 0.11 12.54
CA ILE A 177 -3.64 1.03 11.88
C ILE A 177 -3.89 0.59 10.44
N VAL A 178 -5.00 1.04 9.86
CA VAL A 178 -5.37 0.75 8.47
C VAL A 178 -5.96 1.98 7.82
N GLN A 179 -5.95 2.02 6.49
CA GLN A 179 -6.39 3.19 5.74
C GLN A 179 -7.85 3.58 5.98
N TRP A 180 -8.75 2.64 6.26
CA TRP A 180 -10.14 2.99 6.62
C TRP A 180 -10.29 3.61 8.02
N ASP A 181 -9.22 3.71 8.82
CA ASP A 181 -9.20 4.53 10.04
C ASP A 181 -9.05 6.03 9.72
N PHE A 182 -8.62 6.40 8.52
CA PHE A 182 -8.36 7.79 8.18
C PHE A 182 -9.65 8.63 8.13
N LEU A 183 -10.74 8.10 7.56
CA LEU A 183 -12.00 8.84 7.52
C LEU A 183 -12.52 9.26 8.91
N PRO A 184 -12.67 8.34 9.89
CA PRO A 184 -13.06 8.75 11.24
C PRO A 184 -12.00 9.62 11.94
N THR A 185 -10.73 9.49 11.58
CA THR A 185 -9.67 10.34 12.11
C THR A 185 -9.82 11.78 11.61
N PHE A 186 -10.00 11.97 10.31
CA PHE A 186 -10.18 13.32 9.73
C PHE A 186 -11.45 13.98 10.23
N HIS A 187 -12.54 13.22 10.36
CA HIS A 187 -13.78 13.70 10.98
C HIS A 187 -13.57 14.17 12.42
N ASP A 188 -12.88 13.40 13.26
CA ASP A 188 -12.58 13.75 14.66
C ASP A 188 -11.61 14.95 14.75
N LEU A 189 -10.62 15.03 13.88
CA LEU A 189 -9.65 16.14 13.86
C LEU A 189 -10.25 17.44 13.34
N SER A 190 -11.24 17.39 12.44
CA SER A 190 -11.93 18.56 11.91
C SER A 190 -12.86 19.22 12.93
N GLY A 191 -13.15 18.55 14.04
CA GLY A 191 -14.13 19.02 15.03
C GLY A 191 -15.57 19.03 14.50
N SER A 192 -15.86 18.27 13.45
CA SER A 192 -17.21 18.18 12.88
C SER A 192 -18.22 17.62 13.88
N GLU A 193 -19.34 18.29 14.01
CA GLU A 193 -20.49 17.83 14.81
C GLU A 193 -21.40 16.86 14.05
N SER A 194 -21.19 16.70 12.74
CA SER A 194 -21.97 15.76 11.94
C SER A 194 -21.69 14.31 12.35
N SER A 195 -22.64 13.41 12.12
CA SER A 195 -22.37 11.97 12.31
C SER A 195 -21.59 11.42 11.13
N LEU A 196 -20.71 10.47 11.40
CA LEU A 196 -20.10 9.65 10.34
C LEU A 196 -21.19 8.87 9.58
N PRO A 197 -20.98 8.56 8.29
CA PRO A 197 -21.88 7.67 7.57
C PRO A 197 -22.07 6.36 8.33
N PRO A 198 -23.25 5.73 8.26
CA PRO A 198 -23.46 4.40 8.83
C PRO A 198 -22.51 3.39 8.17
N ASN A 199 -22.09 2.40 8.91
CA ASN A 199 -21.23 1.30 8.44
C ASN A 199 -19.75 1.71 8.17
N VAL A 200 -19.22 2.69 8.87
CA VAL A 200 -17.79 2.98 8.89
C VAL A 200 -17.09 1.97 9.81
N ASP A 201 -16.19 1.16 9.25
CA ASP A 201 -15.46 0.11 9.98
C ASP A 201 -14.28 0.65 10.81
N GLY A 202 -13.71 1.76 10.39
CA GLY A 202 -12.54 2.38 11.00
C GLY A 202 -12.81 3.05 12.32
N GLY A 203 -11.73 3.38 13.01
CA GLY A 203 -11.75 4.16 14.26
C GLY A 203 -10.78 5.33 14.22
N SER A 204 -11.06 6.38 15.00
CA SER A 204 -10.18 7.54 15.07
C SER A 204 -8.80 7.19 15.66
N LEU A 205 -7.74 7.68 15.02
CA LEU A 205 -6.34 7.56 15.45
C LEU A 205 -5.95 8.64 16.46
N ARG A 206 -6.83 9.56 16.82
CA ARG A 206 -6.53 10.70 17.71
C ARG A 206 -5.90 10.28 19.05
N LEU A 207 -6.35 9.16 19.62
CA LEU A 207 -5.75 8.65 20.86
C LEU A 207 -4.35 8.07 20.63
N VAL A 208 -4.10 7.50 19.45
CA VAL A 208 -2.77 7.01 19.05
C VAL A 208 -1.82 8.20 18.86
N PHE A 209 -2.27 9.27 18.21
CA PHE A 209 -1.48 10.50 18.05
C PHE A 209 -1.06 11.10 19.40
N LYS A 210 -1.97 11.13 20.37
CA LYS A 210 -1.70 11.69 21.71
C LYS A 210 -0.89 10.80 22.63
N LYS A 211 -1.04 9.46 22.53
CA LYS A 211 -0.54 8.50 23.53
C LYS A 211 0.45 7.48 22.99
N GLY A 212 0.76 7.52 21.68
CA GLY A 212 1.62 6.52 21.01
C GLY A 212 1.12 5.10 21.27
N ASN A 213 2.00 4.21 21.66
CA ASN A 213 1.70 2.80 21.94
C ASN A 213 0.65 2.55 23.04
N LYS A 214 0.33 3.56 23.87
CA LYS A 214 -0.74 3.50 24.87
C LYS A 214 -2.11 3.89 24.28
N GLY A 215 -2.15 4.41 23.06
CA GLY A 215 -3.37 4.74 22.35
C GLY A 215 -4.10 3.48 21.90
N LYS A 216 -5.41 3.60 21.69
CA LYS A 216 -6.26 2.52 21.19
C LYS A 216 -7.15 3.06 20.06
N VAL A 217 -7.32 2.27 19.01
CA VAL A 217 -8.27 2.54 17.93
C VAL A 217 -9.55 1.75 18.23
N LYS A 218 -10.67 2.48 18.39
CA LYS A 218 -11.98 1.84 18.59
C LYS A 218 -12.64 1.61 17.23
N ARG A 219 -12.64 0.37 16.77
CA ARG A 219 -13.31 -0.06 15.52
C ARG A 219 -14.61 -0.79 15.82
N VAL A 220 -15.50 -0.87 14.83
CA VAL A 220 -16.72 -1.69 14.91
C VAL A 220 -16.38 -3.17 14.93
N ALA A 221 -15.42 -3.59 14.09
CA ALA A 221 -14.86 -4.92 14.15
C ALA A 221 -13.85 -5.04 15.30
N PRO A 222 -13.80 -6.19 15.98
CA PRO A 222 -12.87 -6.42 17.10
C PRO A 222 -11.40 -6.53 16.68
N GLY A 223 -11.13 -6.49 15.40
CA GLY A 223 -9.80 -6.58 14.80
C GLY A 223 -9.77 -6.00 13.39
N ILE A 224 -8.63 -6.12 12.74
CA ILE A 224 -8.46 -5.75 11.33
C ILE A 224 -8.80 -6.98 10.49
N ILE A 225 -9.86 -6.89 9.68
CA ILE A 225 -10.36 -8.01 8.88
C ILE A 225 -10.14 -7.71 7.41
N HIS A 226 -9.55 -8.70 6.70
CA HIS A 226 -9.48 -8.73 5.26
C HIS A 226 -10.25 -9.94 4.75
N HIS A 227 -11.11 -9.73 3.76
CA HIS A 227 -11.86 -10.77 3.08
C HIS A 227 -11.61 -10.64 1.59
N TYR A 228 -10.68 -11.44 1.08
CA TYR A 228 -10.08 -11.25 -0.23
C TYR A 228 -10.48 -12.35 -1.20
N THR A 229 -11.09 -11.96 -2.29
CA THR A 229 -11.67 -12.86 -3.32
C THR A 229 -11.13 -12.59 -4.71
N CYS A 230 -9.91 -12.06 -4.81
CA CYS A 230 -9.30 -11.71 -6.10
C CYS A 230 -8.93 -12.95 -6.93
N HIS A 231 -8.98 -12.81 -8.25
CA HIS A 231 -8.66 -13.88 -9.21
C HIS A 231 -7.15 -14.25 -9.26
N TYR A 232 -6.27 -13.45 -8.67
CA TYR A 232 -4.83 -13.74 -8.69
C TYR A 232 -4.38 -14.76 -7.64
N HIS A 233 -5.15 -14.95 -6.59
CA HIS A 233 -4.84 -15.85 -5.48
C HIS A 233 -6.10 -16.60 -5.04
N PRO A 234 -5.95 -17.80 -4.44
CA PRO A 234 -7.08 -18.47 -3.80
C PRO A 234 -7.77 -17.54 -2.80
N PRO A 235 -9.11 -17.59 -2.71
CA PRO A 235 -9.85 -16.74 -1.80
C PRO A 235 -9.47 -17.03 -0.34
N ILE A 236 -9.24 -15.97 0.42
CA ILE A 236 -8.69 -16.04 1.78
C ILE A 236 -9.32 -14.96 2.66
N SER A 237 -9.57 -15.29 3.92
CA SER A 237 -9.99 -14.33 4.95
C SER A 237 -8.92 -14.24 6.01
N SER A 238 -8.69 -13.05 6.56
CA SER A 238 -7.82 -12.88 7.72
C SER A 238 -8.42 -11.95 8.77
N ILE A 239 -7.95 -12.10 9.98
CA ILE A 239 -8.22 -11.19 11.09
C ILE A 239 -6.96 -10.98 11.91
N ILE A 240 -6.68 -9.73 12.26
CA ILE A 240 -5.59 -9.36 13.18
C ILE A 240 -6.22 -8.86 14.46
N ILE A 241 -5.91 -9.52 15.59
CA ILE A 241 -6.33 -9.17 16.94
C ILE A 241 -5.11 -9.15 17.85
N GLY A 242 -4.79 -8.00 18.41
CA GLY A 242 -3.57 -7.82 19.20
C GLY A 242 -2.33 -8.19 18.37
N ASP A 243 -1.52 -9.08 18.90
CA ASP A 243 -0.29 -9.54 18.25
C ASP A 243 -0.51 -10.69 17.25
N TYR A 244 -1.72 -11.24 17.15
CA TYR A 244 -1.98 -12.43 16.34
C TYR A 244 -2.72 -12.11 15.05
N LYS A 245 -2.29 -12.78 13.98
CA LYS A 245 -2.94 -12.79 12.66
C LYS A 245 -3.37 -14.20 12.32
N LEU A 246 -4.66 -14.41 12.17
CA LEU A 246 -5.23 -15.63 11.63
C LEU A 246 -5.60 -15.45 10.17
N MET A 247 -5.23 -16.39 9.34
CA MET A 247 -5.68 -16.49 7.94
C MET A 247 -6.39 -17.83 7.73
N ARG A 248 -7.49 -17.80 6.98
CA ARG A 248 -8.24 -18.98 6.56
C ARG A 248 -8.30 -19.04 5.04
N GLN A 249 -7.70 -20.07 4.47
CA GLN A 249 -7.84 -20.37 3.06
C GLN A 249 -9.24 -20.95 2.78
N LEU A 250 -10.05 -20.26 1.98
CA LEU A 250 -11.45 -20.62 1.81
C LEU A 250 -11.65 -21.84 0.90
N ASN A 251 -10.69 -22.19 0.05
CA ASN A 251 -10.75 -23.36 -0.82
C ASN A 251 -10.43 -24.66 -0.05
N SER A 252 -9.34 -24.67 0.71
CA SER A 252 -8.89 -25.85 1.47
C SER A 252 -9.47 -25.92 2.87
N GLY A 253 -9.89 -24.79 3.45
CA GLY A 253 -10.26 -24.67 4.85
C GLY A 253 -9.05 -24.61 5.80
N GLU A 254 -7.84 -24.57 5.26
CA GLU A 254 -6.60 -24.52 6.04
C GLU A 254 -6.46 -23.21 6.80
N PHE A 255 -5.88 -23.30 8.01
CA PHE A 255 -5.58 -22.16 8.85
C PHE A 255 -4.09 -21.90 8.96
N LEU A 256 -3.73 -20.62 8.91
CA LEU A 256 -2.39 -20.12 9.24
C LEU A 256 -2.52 -19.11 10.37
N LEU A 257 -1.79 -19.31 11.46
CA LEU A 257 -1.78 -18.42 12.62
C LEU A 257 -0.36 -17.95 12.89
N PHE A 258 -0.17 -16.65 12.97
CA PHE A 258 1.13 -16.02 13.22
C PHE A 258 1.07 -15.06 14.41
N ASN A 259 2.17 -14.95 15.15
CA ASN A 259 2.36 -13.90 16.14
C ASN A 259 3.24 -12.81 15.54
N LEU A 260 2.63 -11.74 15.03
CA LEU A 260 3.31 -10.67 14.29
C LEU A 260 4.33 -9.89 15.13
N LYS A 261 4.24 -9.93 16.45
CA LYS A 261 5.19 -9.27 17.34
C LYS A 261 6.55 -9.97 17.36
N THR A 262 6.55 -11.29 17.29
CA THR A 262 7.77 -12.12 17.35
C THR A 262 8.13 -12.71 16.00
N ASP A 263 7.18 -12.76 15.08
CA ASP A 263 7.29 -13.35 13.74
C ASP A 263 6.54 -12.49 12.70
N TYR A 264 6.98 -11.25 12.51
CA TYR A 264 6.42 -10.37 11.49
C TYR A 264 6.70 -10.84 10.05
N ARG A 265 7.54 -11.87 9.89
CA ARG A 265 7.84 -12.52 8.62
C ARG A 265 6.88 -13.64 8.27
N GLU A 266 6.01 -14.03 9.21
CA GLU A 266 5.02 -15.10 9.01
C GLU A 266 5.65 -16.44 8.62
N GLU A 267 6.79 -16.78 9.23
CA GLU A 267 7.57 -17.98 8.92
C GLU A 267 7.08 -19.21 9.72
N LYS A 268 6.49 -19.00 10.91
CA LYS A 268 6.10 -20.06 11.82
C LYS A 268 4.58 -20.12 12.00
N ASN A 269 3.94 -21.07 11.31
CA ASN A 269 2.52 -21.35 11.51
C ASN A 269 2.25 -21.98 12.89
N LEU A 270 1.48 -21.29 13.73
CA LEU A 270 1.10 -21.70 15.09
C LEU A 270 -0.26 -22.39 15.15
N ALA A 271 -0.98 -22.56 14.02
CA ALA A 271 -2.36 -23.04 14.04
C ALA A 271 -2.51 -24.40 14.72
N ALA A 272 -1.61 -25.35 14.48
CA ALA A 272 -1.64 -26.68 15.09
C ALA A 272 -1.35 -26.65 16.61
N SER A 273 -0.52 -25.70 17.07
CA SER A 273 -0.14 -25.57 18.48
C SER A 273 -1.10 -24.73 19.32
N MET A 274 -1.98 -23.95 18.67
CA MET A 274 -2.93 -23.02 19.33
C MET A 274 -4.37 -23.15 18.80
N PRO A 275 -4.97 -24.35 18.83
CA PRO A 275 -6.27 -24.60 18.20
C PRO A 275 -7.40 -23.75 18.81
N GLU A 276 -7.39 -23.49 20.10
CA GLU A 276 -8.40 -22.64 20.75
C GLU A 276 -8.32 -21.19 20.28
N LYS A 277 -7.10 -20.67 20.06
CA LYS A 277 -6.90 -19.33 19.50
C LYS A 277 -7.40 -19.25 18.06
N VAL A 278 -7.15 -20.28 17.26
CA VAL A 278 -7.67 -20.38 15.88
C VAL A 278 -9.20 -20.35 15.90
N LYS A 279 -9.83 -21.16 16.75
CA LYS A 279 -11.28 -21.23 16.88
C LYS A 279 -11.89 -19.88 17.29
N GLU A 280 -11.36 -19.25 18.34
CA GLU A 280 -11.78 -17.92 18.81
C GLU A 280 -11.74 -16.88 17.69
N MET A 281 -10.58 -16.74 17.03
CA MET A 281 -10.39 -15.73 16.01
C MET A 281 -11.20 -16.01 14.74
N ASP A 282 -11.37 -17.28 14.33
CA ASP A 282 -12.19 -17.64 13.17
C ASP A 282 -13.69 -17.37 13.44
N GLU A 283 -14.19 -17.64 14.62
CA GLU A 283 -15.57 -17.32 15.01
C GLU A 283 -15.84 -15.82 14.94
N ILE A 284 -14.94 -15.00 15.45
CA ILE A 284 -15.03 -13.54 15.39
C ILE A 284 -15.02 -13.06 13.94
N CYS A 285 -14.07 -13.56 13.13
CA CYS A 285 -13.92 -13.19 11.71
C CYS A 285 -15.17 -13.56 10.91
N ARG A 286 -15.66 -14.80 11.04
CA ARG A 286 -16.87 -15.26 10.33
C ARG A 286 -18.13 -14.52 10.76
N SER A 287 -18.28 -14.24 12.05
CA SER A 287 -19.43 -13.50 12.59
C SER A 287 -19.48 -12.09 11.98
N TYR A 288 -18.33 -11.42 11.88
CA TYR A 288 -18.25 -10.11 11.24
C TYR A 288 -18.54 -10.18 9.74
N ILE A 289 -17.91 -11.10 9.01
CA ILE A 289 -18.15 -11.29 7.56
C ILE A 289 -19.64 -11.56 7.29
N LYS A 290 -20.30 -12.37 8.10
CA LYS A 290 -21.74 -12.61 8.00
C LYS A 290 -22.55 -11.34 8.23
N LYS A 291 -22.19 -10.53 9.25
CA LYS A 291 -22.86 -9.26 9.57
C LYS A 291 -22.81 -8.28 8.40
N VAL A 292 -21.66 -8.18 7.72
CA VAL A 292 -21.48 -7.27 6.58
C VAL A 292 -21.87 -7.90 5.23
N LYS A 293 -22.50 -9.07 5.25
CA LYS A 293 -22.93 -9.81 4.05
C LYS A 293 -21.79 -10.14 3.08
N GLY A 294 -20.60 -10.41 3.60
CA GLY A 294 -19.40 -10.77 2.83
C GLY A 294 -19.45 -12.15 2.12
N GLY A 295 -20.54 -12.88 2.32
CA GLY A 295 -20.73 -14.19 1.70
C GLY A 295 -20.20 -15.36 2.55
N THR A 296 -20.67 -16.57 2.24
CA THR A 296 -20.15 -17.81 2.81
C THR A 296 -18.87 -18.24 2.05
N ALA A 297 -18.06 -19.11 2.64
CA ALA A 297 -16.89 -19.68 1.97
C ALA A 297 -17.26 -20.32 0.62
N GLU A 298 -18.42 -20.96 0.53
CA GLU A 298 -18.93 -21.54 -0.71
C GLU A 298 -19.29 -20.50 -1.76
N GLN A 299 -20.04 -19.47 -1.38
CA GLN A 299 -20.36 -18.35 -2.27
C GLN A 299 -19.11 -17.64 -2.80
N VAL A 300 -18.12 -17.46 -1.92
CA VAL A 300 -16.84 -16.83 -2.29
C VAL A 300 -16.04 -17.71 -3.25
N ARG A 301 -16.00 -19.04 -3.03
CA ARG A 301 -15.37 -19.99 -3.97
C ARG A 301 -16.03 -19.97 -5.34
N GLN A 302 -17.36 -20.02 -5.36
CA GLN A 302 -18.13 -19.99 -6.62
C GLN A 302 -17.91 -18.67 -7.39
N ALA A 303 -17.89 -17.52 -6.68
CA ALA A 303 -17.59 -16.23 -7.27
C ALA A 303 -16.16 -16.18 -7.82
N HIS A 304 -15.19 -16.73 -7.08
CA HIS A 304 -13.79 -16.83 -7.53
C HIS A 304 -13.68 -17.68 -8.81
N HIS A 305 -14.29 -18.86 -8.88
CA HIS A 305 -14.27 -19.69 -10.08
C HIS A 305 -14.87 -18.95 -11.30
N LYS A 306 -16.02 -18.29 -11.13
CA LYS A 306 -16.62 -17.47 -12.20
C LYS A 306 -15.70 -16.36 -12.69
N LEU A 307 -14.99 -15.70 -11.77
CA LEU A 307 -13.99 -14.68 -12.12
C LEU A 307 -12.82 -15.28 -12.91
N MET A 308 -12.31 -16.43 -12.48
CA MET A 308 -11.22 -17.13 -13.19
C MET A 308 -11.63 -17.53 -14.60
N ASP A 309 -12.84 -18.07 -14.77
CA ASP A 309 -13.39 -18.43 -16.09
C ASP A 309 -13.54 -17.19 -16.97
N HIS A 310 -14.07 -16.10 -16.43
CA HIS A 310 -14.25 -14.84 -17.17
C HIS A 310 -12.92 -14.23 -17.62
N PHE A 311 -11.93 -14.14 -16.73
CA PHE A 311 -10.61 -13.61 -17.10
C PHE A 311 -9.82 -14.53 -18.01
N GLY A 312 -9.97 -15.85 -17.85
CA GLY A 312 -9.41 -16.83 -18.77
C GLY A 312 -9.98 -16.64 -20.18
N GLN A 313 -11.29 -16.48 -20.31
CA GLN A 313 -11.96 -16.24 -21.60
C GLN A 313 -11.54 -14.90 -22.22
N GLN A 314 -11.52 -13.81 -21.46
CA GLN A 314 -11.05 -12.51 -21.96
C GLN A 314 -9.60 -12.55 -22.44
N SER A 315 -8.72 -13.30 -21.76
CA SER A 315 -7.34 -13.48 -22.19
C SER A 315 -7.25 -14.21 -23.52
N ILE A 316 -8.04 -15.26 -23.70
CA ILE A 316 -8.13 -16.04 -24.96
C ILE A 316 -8.67 -15.17 -26.09
N ASP A 317 -9.73 -14.43 -25.84
CA ASP A 317 -10.38 -13.57 -26.85
C ASP A 317 -9.48 -12.38 -27.23
N GLY A 318 -8.78 -11.80 -26.26
CA GLY A 318 -7.76 -10.78 -26.50
C GLY A 318 -6.59 -11.28 -27.36
N TYR A 319 -6.18 -12.53 -27.15
CA TYR A 319 -5.12 -13.16 -27.95
C TYR A 319 -5.59 -13.47 -29.38
N ARG A 320 -6.83 -13.99 -29.53
CA ARG A 320 -7.45 -14.24 -30.82
C ARG A 320 -7.58 -12.96 -31.65
N LYS A 321 -7.99 -11.86 -31.02
CA LYS A 321 -8.10 -10.55 -31.69
C LYS A 321 -6.73 -10.07 -32.18
N LYS A 322 -5.68 -10.14 -31.34
CA LYS A 322 -4.32 -9.80 -31.76
C LYS A 322 -3.79 -10.64 -32.91
N LEU A 323 -4.12 -11.93 -32.95
CA LEU A 323 -3.75 -12.79 -34.06
C LEU A 323 -4.54 -12.49 -35.35
N ALA A 324 -5.76 -12.01 -35.25
CA ALA A 324 -6.57 -11.58 -36.41
C ALA A 324 -6.03 -10.26 -37.01
N ASP A 325 -5.57 -9.33 -36.14
CA ASP A 325 -5.02 -8.04 -36.58
C ASP A 325 -3.61 -8.17 -37.20
N LEU A 326 -2.97 -9.34 -37.11
CA LEU A 326 -1.66 -9.66 -37.72
C LEU A 326 -1.78 -10.42 -39.05
N LYS A 327 -2.97 -10.74 -39.50
CA LYS A 327 -3.29 -11.35 -40.82
C LYS A 327 -3.84 -10.30 -41.77
#